data_5953b4837d372c4a96fd32ad7222813d
#
_entry.id   5953b4837d372c4a96fd32ad7222813d
#
_cell.length_a   1.000
_cell.length_b   1.000
_cell.length_c   1.000
_cell.angle_alpha   90.00
_cell.angle_beta   90.00
_cell.angle_gamma   90.00
#
_symmetry.space_group_name_H-M   'P 1'
#
loop_
_entity.id
_entity.type
_entity.pdbx_description
1 polymer ?
#
loop_
_entity_poly.entity_id
_entity_poly.type
_entity_poly.pdbx_seq_one_letter_code
_entity_poly.pdbx_strand_id
1 'polypeptide(L)'
;MRALLVAALIFVAEGDAGARPTPPAPPFSVVVLPAGLRGMMSAVWIQNNRHWDELAGQNTLTQLLGTGKPTQREYLGCLAGEVTNDTLWVRELLAAADLKQLQFAVAGNCDQVDHFVGTWHTHPYRAGPDGRALKEPGLSALDLETFASARDLVTLVMWDMDSIDVAAKAPDGSVRHPVPLSPR
;
A
#
# COMPACT_ATOMS: atom_id res chain seq x y z
N MET A 1 -32.73 16.69 7.78
CA MET A 1 -31.56 16.04 7.19
C MET A 1 -30.35 16.91 7.48
N ARG A 2 -29.48 16.49 8.40
CA ARG A 2 -28.25 17.24 8.78
C ARG A 2 -27.07 16.47 8.16
N ALA A 3 -26.40 17.10 7.21
CA ALA A 3 -25.16 16.58 6.63
C ALA A 3 -24.03 16.75 7.66
N LEU A 4 -23.45 15.66 8.14
CA LEU A 4 -22.20 15.68 8.88
C LEU A 4 -21.05 15.79 7.88
N LEU A 5 -20.40 16.95 7.87
CA LEU A 5 -19.08 17.11 7.25
C LEU A 5 -18.06 16.44 8.17
N VAL A 6 -17.50 15.32 7.71
CA VAL A 6 -16.33 14.73 8.33
C VAL A 6 -15.10 15.46 7.76
N ALA A 7 -14.53 16.35 8.57
CA ALA A 7 -13.26 16.99 8.22
C ALA A 7 -12.13 15.99 8.46
N ALA A 8 -11.44 15.61 7.39
CA ALA A 8 -10.18 14.88 7.47
C ALA A 8 -9.11 15.82 8.04
N LEU A 9 -8.62 15.53 9.24
CA LEU A 9 -7.46 16.22 9.81
C LEU A 9 -6.19 15.64 9.20
N ILE A 10 -5.60 16.40 8.28
CA ILE A 10 -4.26 16.14 7.75
C ILE A 10 -3.26 16.63 8.80
N PHE A 11 -2.57 15.69 9.45
CA PHE A 11 -1.39 16.01 10.26
C PHE A 11 -0.19 16.16 9.33
N VAL A 12 0.17 17.38 9.00
CA VAL A 12 1.48 17.68 8.40
C VAL A 12 2.48 17.68 9.54
N ALA A 13 3.36 16.68 9.58
CA ALA A 13 4.52 16.70 10.45
C ALA A 13 5.57 17.63 9.83
N GLU A 14 5.70 18.84 10.35
CA GLU A 14 6.83 19.73 10.05
C GLU A 14 8.09 19.15 10.70
N GLY A 15 8.90 18.47 9.91
CA GLY A 15 10.24 18.07 10.22
C GLY A 15 11.20 18.75 9.27
N ASP A 16 11.64 19.94 9.62
CA ASP A 16 12.66 20.70 8.87
C ASP A 16 14.06 20.16 9.23
N ALA A 17 14.44 19.05 8.63
CA ALA A 17 15.82 18.60 8.56
C ALA A 17 16.22 18.71 7.09
N GLY A 18 17.15 19.63 6.77
CA GLY A 18 17.60 20.02 5.45
C GLY A 18 17.63 18.85 4.45
N ALA A 19 16.57 18.74 3.66
CA ALA A 19 16.40 17.70 2.68
C ALA A 19 17.55 17.73 1.69
N ARG A 20 18.43 16.74 1.73
CA ARG A 20 19.37 16.52 0.63
C ARG A 20 18.56 16.40 -0.65
N PRO A 21 18.94 17.11 -1.73
CA PRO A 21 18.25 16.94 -3.00
C PRO A 21 18.24 15.45 -3.36
N THR A 22 17.07 14.90 -3.52
CA THR A 22 16.90 13.50 -3.97
C THR A 22 17.54 13.39 -5.34
N PRO A 23 18.50 12.49 -5.56
CA PRO A 23 19.08 12.31 -6.88
C PRO A 23 17.96 11.92 -7.85
N PRO A 24 18.04 12.35 -9.12
CA PRO A 24 17.03 12.00 -10.11
C PRO A 24 16.86 10.48 -10.15
N ALA A 25 15.61 10.03 -10.18
CA ALA A 25 15.29 8.59 -10.22
C ALA A 25 15.97 7.97 -11.46
N PRO A 26 16.69 6.85 -11.31
CA PRO A 26 17.27 6.19 -12.45
C PRO A 26 16.15 5.72 -13.40
N PRO A 27 16.34 5.81 -14.72
CA PRO A 27 15.34 5.38 -15.67
C PRO A 27 15.13 3.86 -15.58
N PHE A 28 13.87 3.45 -15.48
CA PHE A 28 13.46 2.05 -15.65
C PHE A 28 12.05 2.00 -16.22
N SER A 29 11.74 0.97 -16.98
CA SER A 29 10.45 0.81 -17.67
C SER A 29 9.59 -0.32 -17.08
N VAL A 30 10.20 -1.23 -16.35
CA VAL A 30 9.53 -2.40 -15.75
C VAL A 30 9.96 -2.60 -14.30
N VAL A 31 9.02 -3.05 -13.48
CA VAL A 31 9.28 -3.51 -12.11
C VAL A 31 9.24 -5.04 -12.08
N VAL A 32 10.25 -5.65 -11.50
CA VAL A 32 10.28 -7.10 -11.26
C VAL A 32 10.02 -7.37 -9.79
N LEU A 33 8.94 -8.08 -9.53
CA LEU A 33 8.57 -8.58 -8.20
C LEU A 33 8.60 -10.11 -8.23
N PRO A 34 9.62 -10.75 -7.64
CA PRO A 34 9.73 -12.21 -7.61
C PRO A 34 8.48 -12.88 -7.02
N ALA A 35 8.12 -14.04 -7.56
CA ALA A 35 6.92 -14.78 -7.14
C ALA A 35 6.87 -15.06 -5.63
N GLY A 36 8.03 -15.33 -4.99
CA GLY A 36 8.11 -15.51 -3.55
C GLY A 36 7.70 -14.26 -2.75
N LEU A 37 8.15 -13.08 -3.18
CA LEU A 37 7.79 -11.82 -2.53
C LEU A 37 6.31 -11.49 -2.77
N ARG A 38 5.80 -11.75 -3.98
CA ARG A 38 4.37 -11.61 -4.26
C ARG A 38 3.53 -12.52 -3.36
N GLY A 39 3.96 -13.76 -3.13
CA GLY A 39 3.31 -14.66 -2.19
C GLY A 39 3.30 -14.14 -0.75
N MET A 40 4.38 -13.50 -0.31
CA MET A 40 4.43 -12.83 1.00
C MET A 40 3.44 -11.67 1.08
N MET A 41 3.36 -10.82 0.05
CA MET A 41 2.35 -9.75 -0.02
C MET A 41 0.94 -10.31 0.04
N SER A 42 0.65 -11.40 -0.69
CA SER A 42 -0.66 -12.08 -0.66
C SER A 42 -0.99 -12.58 0.74
N ALA A 43 -0.03 -13.17 1.46
CA ALA A 43 -0.23 -13.63 2.83
C ALA A 43 -0.56 -12.47 3.78
N VAL A 44 0.13 -11.33 3.66
CA VAL A 44 -0.15 -10.13 4.44
C VAL A 44 -1.54 -9.57 4.08
N TRP A 45 -1.87 -9.51 2.79
CA TRP A 45 -3.19 -9.05 2.34
C TRP A 45 -4.30 -9.92 2.93
N ILE A 46 -4.18 -11.25 2.87
CA ILE A 46 -5.13 -12.21 3.48
C ILE A 46 -5.27 -11.95 4.99
N GLN A 47 -4.17 -11.77 5.71
CA GLN A 47 -4.21 -11.52 7.16
C GLN A 47 -4.99 -10.25 7.51
N ASN A 48 -4.87 -9.20 6.70
CA ASN A 48 -5.53 -7.92 6.93
C ASN A 48 -6.97 -7.87 6.37
N ASN A 49 -7.40 -8.90 5.61
CA ASN A 49 -8.74 -9.02 5.01
C ASN A 49 -9.52 -10.25 5.45
N ARG A 50 -9.05 -11.01 6.42
CA ARG A 50 -9.55 -12.33 6.84
C ARG A 50 -11.04 -12.44 7.17
N HIS A 51 -11.75 -11.35 7.25
CA HIS A 51 -13.03 -11.32 7.92
C HIS A 51 -14.25 -11.37 7.02
N TRP A 52 -14.10 -11.22 5.70
CA TRP A 52 -15.29 -11.32 4.84
C TRP A 52 -15.79 -12.75 4.75
N ASP A 53 -14.89 -13.72 4.65
CA ASP A 53 -15.26 -15.14 4.59
C ASP A 53 -15.70 -15.66 5.96
N GLU A 54 -15.11 -15.16 7.06
CA GLU A 54 -15.49 -15.51 8.42
C GLU A 54 -16.82 -14.87 8.82
N LEU A 55 -17.13 -13.64 8.37
CA LEU A 55 -18.42 -12.99 8.62
C LEU A 55 -19.58 -13.72 7.95
N ALA A 56 -19.36 -14.29 6.76
CA ALA A 56 -20.36 -15.11 6.08
C ALA A 56 -20.69 -16.41 6.84
N GLY A 57 -19.77 -16.87 7.72
CA GLY A 57 -19.92 -18.09 8.51
C GLY A 57 -20.13 -17.89 10.01
N GLN A 58 -20.06 -16.64 10.52
CA GLN A 58 -20.19 -16.38 11.97
C GLN A 58 -21.64 -16.42 12.43
N ASN A 59 -21.87 -17.23 13.48
CA ASN A 59 -23.15 -17.30 14.18
C ASN A 59 -23.54 -15.91 14.72
N THR A 60 -24.84 -15.60 14.65
CA THR A 60 -25.49 -14.39 15.17
C THR A 60 -25.03 -14.02 16.60
N LEU A 61 -24.62 -14.99 17.40
CA LEU A 61 -24.14 -14.82 18.77
C LEU A 61 -22.80 -14.07 18.85
N THR A 62 -21.85 -14.35 17.97
CA THR A 62 -20.52 -13.71 17.93
C THR A 62 -20.64 -12.25 17.46
N GLN A 63 -21.60 -11.98 16.59
CA GLN A 63 -21.93 -10.60 16.18
C GLN A 63 -22.58 -9.82 17.32
N LEU A 64 -23.45 -10.45 18.11
CA LEU A 64 -24.15 -9.80 19.23
C LEU A 64 -23.22 -9.48 20.40
N LEU A 65 -22.20 -10.32 20.63
CA LEU A 65 -21.24 -10.14 21.72
C LEU A 65 -20.11 -9.20 21.39
N GLY A 66 -20.03 -8.69 20.15
CA GLY A 66 -19.02 -7.72 19.74
C GLY A 66 -17.56 -8.24 19.77
N THR A 67 -17.36 -9.55 20.01
CA THR A 67 -16.06 -10.19 20.20
C THR A 67 -15.35 -10.55 18.90
N GLY A 68 -15.88 -10.14 17.77
CA GLY A 68 -15.35 -10.47 16.45
C GLY A 68 -15.54 -9.35 15.42
N LYS A 69 -15.37 -8.07 15.81
CA LYS A 69 -15.36 -7.01 14.80
C LYS A 69 -14.15 -7.22 13.89
N PRO A 70 -14.36 -7.49 12.59
CA PRO A 70 -13.28 -7.57 11.65
C PRO A 70 -12.51 -6.25 11.65
N THR A 71 -11.26 -6.32 12.00
CA THR A 71 -10.36 -5.17 11.89
C THR A 71 -9.66 -5.27 10.53
N GLN A 72 -10.42 -5.07 9.47
CA GLN A 72 -9.80 -4.80 8.18
C GLN A 72 -8.94 -3.56 8.32
N ARG A 73 -7.69 -3.68 7.93
CA ARG A 73 -6.71 -2.60 8.05
C ARG A 73 -5.83 -2.58 6.81
N GLU A 74 -5.49 -1.38 6.39
CA GLU A 74 -4.40 -1.24 5.46
C GLU A 74 -3.08 -1.64 6.12
N TYR A 75 -2.20 -2.24 5.34
CA TYR A 75 -0.83 -2.54 5.74
C TYR A 75 0.13 -1.75 4.86
N LEU A 76 1.22 -1.25 5.45
CA LEU A 76 2.32 -0.61 4.75
C LEU A 76 3.60 -1.39 4.99
N GLY A 77 4.33 -1.66 3.93
CA GLY A 77 5.67 -2.22 3.97
C GLY A 77 6.64 -1.43 3.10
N CYS A 78 7.91 -1.63 3.36
CA CYS A 78 9.01 -1.04 2.64
C CYS A 78 9.54 -2.01 1.59
N LEU A 79 10.03 -1.47 0.49
CA LEU A 79 10.67 -2.21 -0.60
C LEU A 79 12.16 -1.88 -0.63
N ALA A 80 13.00 -2.88 -0.54
CA ALA A 80 14.42 -2.76 -0.84
C ALA A 80 14.72 -3.41 -2.20
N GLY A 81 15.65 -2.80 -2.96
CA GLY A 81 15.95 -3.27 -4.30
C GLY A 81 16.98 -2.43 -5.03
N GLU A 82 17.05 -2.61 -6.33
CA GLU A 82 18.00 -1.91 -7.19
C GLU A 82 17.46 -1.70 -8.60
N VAL A 83 17.98 -0.70 -9.29
CA VAL A 83 17.71 -0.47 -10.72
C VAL A 83 18.92 -0.94 -11.52
N THR A 84 18.70 -1.88 -12.42
CA THR A 84 19.73 -2.42 -13.30
C THR A 84 19.14 -2.65 -14.69
N ASN A 85 19.80 -2.14 -15.74
CA ASN A 85 19.41 -2.35 -17.14
C ASN A 85 17.92 -2.04 -17.42
N ASP A 86 17.48 -0.84 -17.11
CA ASP A 86 16.10 -0.38 -17.34
C ASP A 86 15.03 -1.18 -16.54
N THR A 87 15.44 -1.88 -15.50
CA THR A 87 14.57 -2.72 -14.66
C THR A 87 14.79 -2.40 -13.19
N LEU A 88 13.70 -2.11 -12.46
CA LEU A 88 13.72 -2.05 -11.01
C LEU A 88 13.45 -3.46 -10.46
N TRP A 89 14.40 -4.00 -9.74
CA TRP A 89 14.31 -5.29 -9.07
C TRP A 89 13.96 -5.11 -7.60
N VAL A 90 12.80 -5.56 -7.19
CA VAL A 90 12.48 -5.68 -5.77
C VAL A 90 13.18 -6.93 -5.24
N ARG A 91 14.01 -6.76 -4.21
CA ARG A 91 14.81 -7.83 -3.59
C ARG A 91 14.23 -8.28 -2.27
N GLU A 92 13.68 -7.36 -1.49
CA GLU A 92 13.17 -7.63 -0.15
C GLU A 92 11.90 -6.85 0.14
N LEU A 93 11.04 -7.44 0.98
CA LEU A 93 9.91 -6.80 1.63
C LEU A 93 10.24 -6.67 3.11
N LEU A 94 10.19 -5.47 3.63
CA LEU A 94 10.51 -5.15 5.01
C LEU A 94 9.31 -4.50 5.68
N ALA A 95 9.19 -4.68 7.00
CA ALA A 95 8.16 -3.99 7.76
C ALA A 95 8.49 -2.50 7.88
N ALA A 96 7.49 -1.65 7.74
CA ALA A 96 7.64 -0.25 8.08
C ALA A 96 7.77 -0.08 9.60
N ALA A 97 8.66 0.82 10.06
CA ALA A 97 8.71 1.23 11.45
C ALA A 97 7.53 2.18 11.77
N ASP A 98 7.19 2.28 13.06
CA ASP A 98 6.13 3.17 13.57
C ASP A 98 4.79 2.99 12.85
N LEU A 99 4.48 1.77 12.45
CA LEU A 99 3.30 1.43 11.65
C LEU A 99 2.01 1.79 12.38
N LYS A 100 1.23 2.68 11.79
CA LYS A 100 -0.12 3.08 12.25
C LYS A 100 -1.12 2.63 11.21
N GLN A 101 -1.95 1.65 11.57
CA GLN A 101 -2.91 1.04 10.68
C GLN A 101 -4.34 1.48 11.05
N LEU A 102 -5.05 2.03 10.09
CA LEU A 102 -6.48 2.28 10.14
C LEU A 102 -7.18 1.43 9.08
N GLN A 103 -8.49 1.46 9.07
CA GLN A 103 -9.28 0.68 8.11
C GLN A 103 -9.03 1.11 6.65
N PHE A 104 -8.83 2.41 6.43
CA PHE A 104 -8.66 3.01 5.09
C PHE A 104 -7.55 4.06 5.10
N ALA A 105 -6.53 3.86 5.90
CA ALA A 105 -5.34 4.67 5.89
C ALA A 105 -4.21 3.93 6.63
N VAL A 106 -3.00 4.12 6.18
CA VAL A 106 -1.82 3.56 6.82
C VAL A 106 -0.68 4.58 6.77
N ALA A 107 0.11 4.61 7.83
CA ALA A 107 1.34 5.39 7.89
C ALA A 107 2.44 4.57 8.54
N GLY A 108 3.68 4.84 8.16
CA GLY A 108 4.86 4.18 8.68
C GLY A 108 6.13 4.83 8.15
N ASN A 109 7.27 4.36 8.60
CA ASN A 109 8.58 4.90 8.26
C ASN A 109 9.48 3.81 7.67
N CYS A 110 10.15 4.12 6.57
CA CYS A 110 11.11 3.24 5.89
C CYS A 110 12.54 3.80 5.88
N ASP A 111 12.86 4.79 6.72
CA ASP A 111 14.16 5.48 6.72
C ASP A 111 15.32 4.57 7.11
N GLN A 112 15.03 3.51 7.85
CA GLN A 112 16.00 2.51 8.30
C GLN A 112 16.33 1.45 7.22
N VAL A 113 15.67 1.49 6.07
CA VAL A 113 15.82 0.44 5.04
C VAL A 113 16.97 0.78 4.11
N ASP A 114 17.98 -0.09 4.09
CA ASP A 114 19.07 -0.03 3.14
C ASP A 114 18.57 -0.39 1.73
N HIS A 115 19.12 0.25 0.71
CA HIS A 115 18.68 0.07 -0.67
C HIS A 115 17.17 0.30 -0.88
N PHE A 116 16.61 1.24 -0.14
CA PHE A 116 15.20 1.61 -0.24
C PHE A 116 14.85 2.07 -1.65
N VAL A 117 13.83 1.45 -2.23
CA VAL A 117 13.32 1.81 -3.57
C VAL A 117 11.87 2.27 -3.54
N GLY A 118 11.15 2.02 -2.45
CA GLY A 118 9.76 2.46 -2.36
C GLY A 118 8.93 1.74 -1.32
N THR A 119 7.63 1.90 -1.42
CA THR A 119 6.67 1.35 -0.48
C THR A 119 5.63 0.47 -1.18
N TRP A 120 4.95 -0.35 -0.40
CA TRP A 120 3.77 -1.05 -0.83
C TRP A 120 2.72 -1.04 0.28
N HIS A 121 1.45 -1.04 -0.10
CA HIS A 121 0.37 -1.12 0.86
C HIS A 121 -0.76 -2.03 0.37
N THR A 122 -1.74 -2.27 1.23
CA THR A 122 -2.90 -3.09 0.91
C THR A 122 -4.17 -2.26 0.94
N HIS A 123 -5.08 -2.49 -0.02
CA HIS A 123 -6.47 -2.03 0.07
C HIS A 123 -7.35 -3.16 0.58
N PRO A 124 -7.94 -3.02 1.78
CA PRO A 124 -8.91 -3.98 2.27
C PRO A 124 -10.23 -3.84 1.51
N TYR A 125 -11.02 -4.91 1.47
CA TYR A 125 -12.38 -4.81 0.96
C TYR A 125 -13.23 -3.90 1.84
N ARG A 126 -14.14 -3.19 1.23
CA ARG A 126 -15.14 -2.36 1.92
C ARG A 126 -16.48 -3.10 1.97
N ALA A 127 -17.30 -2.80 2.99
CA ALA A 127 -18.68 -3.25 3.02
C ALA A 127 -19.52 -2.44 2.03
N GLY A 128 -20.12 -3.11 1.07
CA GLY A 128 -21.12 -2.52 0.20
C GLY A 128 -22.46 -2.31 0.91
N PRO A 129 -23.37 -1.51 0.31
CA PRO A 129 -24.72 -1.28 0.85
C PRO A 129 -25.55 -2.55 0.98
N ASP A 130 -25.25 -3.55 0.17
CA ASP A 130 -25.90 -4.88 0.15
C ASP A 130 -25.17 -5.93 1.01
N GLY A 131 -24.17 -5.51 1.79
CA GLY A 131 -23.34 -6.38 2.62
C GLY A 131 -22.28 -7.17 1.83
N ARG A 132 -22.16 -6.97 0.51
CA ARG A 132 -21.12 -7.60 -0.29
C ARG A 132 -19.81 -6.87 -0.16
N ALA A 133 -18.71 -7.60 -0.37
CA ALA A 133 -17.39 -7.03 -0.42
C ALA A 133 -17.23 -6.15 -1.67
N LEU A 134 -16.88 -4.88 -1.47
CA LEU A 134 -16.48 -3.98 -2.54
C LEU A 134 -14.96 -3.93 -2.61
N LYS A 135 -14.43 -4.22 -3.79
CA LYS A 135 -13.01 -4.08 -4.10
C LYS A 135 -12.72 -2.63 -4.51
N GLU A 136 -11.58 -2.12 -4.11
CA GLU A 136 -11.04 -0.83 -4.56
C GLU A 136 -9.83 -1.10 -5.45
N PRO A 137 -10.01 -1.22 -6.77
CA PRO A 137 -8.95 -1.62 -7.68
C PRO A 137 -7.89 -0.54 -7.84
N GLY A 138 -6.63 -0.93 -7.72
CA GLY A 138 -5.47 -0.10 -8.03
C GLY A 138 -5.18 0.99 -7.01
N LEU A 139 -4.21 1.83 -7.36
CA LEU A 139 -3.80 3.00 -6.60
C LEU A 139 -4.88 4.08 -6.71
N SER A 140 -5.31 4.62 -5.59
CA SER A 140 -6.24 5.73 -5.54
C SER A 140 -5.58 7.05 -5.97
N ALA A 141 -6.37 8.08 -6.24
CA ALA A 141 -5.85 9.41 -6.54
C ALA A 141 -4.99 9.96 -5.38
N LEU A 142 -5.39 9.67 -4.13
CA LEU A 142 -4.65 10.09 -2.94
C LEU A 142 -3.32 9.34 -2.80
N ASP A 143 -3.27 8.04 -3.14
CA ASP A 143 -2.01 7.27 -3.16
C ASP A 143 -1.03 7.87 -4.17
N LEU A 144 -1.50 8.19 -5.37
CA LEU A 144 -0.67 8.79 -6.41
C LEU A 144 -0.18 10.20 -6.05
N GLU A 145 -1.01 11.01 -5.39
CA GLU A 145 -0.63 12.34 -4.90
C GLU A 145 0.41 12.22 -3.78
N THR A 146 0.19 11.33 -2.83
CA THR A 146 1.13 11.05 -1.74
C THR A 146 2.46 10.55 -2.31
N PHE A 147 2.41 9.59 -3.24
CA PHE A 147 3.59 9.07 -3.90
C PHE A 147 4.34 10.15 -4.68
N ALA A 148 3.65 11.08 -5.37
CA ALA A 148 4.29 12.16 -6.12
C ALA A 148 5.21 13.01 -5.24
N SER A 149 4.82 13.24 -3.98
CA SER A 149 5.60 14.03 -3.01
C SER A 149 6.64 13.22 -2.23
N ALA A 150 6.53 11.89 -2.20
CA ALA A 150 7.44 11.01 -1.48
C ALA A 150 8.81 10.89 -2.18
N ARG A 151 9.80 10.32 -1.48
CA ARG A 151 11.14 10.01 -2.06
C ARG A 151 11.20 8.68 -2.81
N ASP A 152 10.12 7.92 -2.78
CA ASP A 152 9.99 6.59 -3.36
C ASP A 152 10.21 6.61 -4.88
N LEU A 153 10.90 5.61 -5.42
CA LEU A 153 11.01 5.39 -6.88
C LEU A 153 9.80 4.63 -7.41
N VAL A 154 9.19 3.78 -6.56
CA VAL A 154 8.06 2.93 -6.91
C VAL A 154 7.11 2.84 -5.72
N THR A 155 5.81 2.74 -5.99
CA THR A 155 4.80 2.34 -5.01
C THR A 155 3.91 1.25 -5.60
N LEU A 156 3.53 0.29 -4.76
CA LEU A 156 2.65 -0.81 -5.13
C LEU A 156 1.44 -0.83 -4.22
N VAL A 157 0.28 -1.18 -4.76
CA VAL A 157 -0.90 -1.54 -3.96
C VAL A 157 -1.35 -2.95 -4.29
N MET A 158 -1.56 -3.76 -3.26
CA MET A 158 -2.26 -5.03 -3.41
C MET A 158 -3.72 -4.85 -2.98
N TRP A 159 -4.64 -4.91 -3.93
CA TRP A 159 -6.06 -4.67 -3.72
C TRP A 159 -6.93 -5.94 -3.81
N ASP A 160 -6.30 -7.06 -4.18
CA ASP A 160 -6.88 -8.40 -4.14
C ASP A 160 -5.75 -9.41 -3.91
N MET A 161 -6.08 -10.65 -3.62
CA MET A 161 -5.14 -11.71 -3.23
C MET A 161 -3.97 -11.90 -4.22
N ASP A 162 -4.19 -11.61 -5.50
CA ASP A 162 -3.21 -11.75 -6.58
C ASP A 162 -3.13 -10.52 -7.50
N SER A 163 -3.79 -9.44 -7.13
CA SER A 163 -3.88 -8.23 -7.96
C SER A 163 -3.07 -7.09 -7.36
N ILE A 164 -2.07 -6.65 -8.13
CA ILE A 164 -1.16 -5.56 -7.75
C ILE A 164 -1.18 -4.50 -8.84
N ASP A 165 -1.29 -3.24 -8.41
CA ASP A 165 -1.09 -2.08 -9.26
C ASP A 165 0.19 -1.35 -8.87
N VAL A 166 0.85 -0.70 -9.84
CA VAL A 166 2.20 -0.15 -9.70
C VAL A 166 2.28 1.23 -10.32
N ALA A 167 2.80 2.18 -9.55
CA ALA A 167 3.24 3.48 -10.06
C ALA A 167 4.75 3.66 -9.81
N ALA A 168 5.41 4.40 -10.69
CA ALA A 168 6.83 4.69 -10.60
C ALA A 168 7.12 6.15 -10.94
N LYS A 169 8.23 6.69 -10.42
CA LYS A 169 8.74 8.00 -10.83
C LYS A 169 9.58 7.89 -12.08
N ALA A 170 9.36 8.80 -13.00
CA ALA A 170 10.24 9.06 -14.12
C ALA A 170 11.46 9.87 -13.66
N PRO A 171 12.55 9.96 -14.47
CA PRO A 171 13.74 10.73 -14.12
C PRO A 171 13.49 12.22 -13.85
N ASP A 172 12.44 12.79 -14.43
CA ASP A 172 12.00 14.17 -14.21
C ASP A 172 11.13 14.35 -12.95
N GLY A 173 10.89 13.28 -12.19
CA GLY A 173 10.04 13.25 -11.00
C GLY A 173 8.55 13.09 -11.27
N SER A 174 8.11 13.05 -12.52
CA SER A 174 6.71 12.81 -12.86
C SER A 174 6.30 11.37 -12.51
N VAL A 175 5.01 11.18 -12.18
CA VAL A 175 4.47 9.86 -11.88
C VAL A 175 4.04 9.17 -13.18
N ARG A 176 4.53 7.96 -13.39
CA ARG A 176 4.08 7.03 -14.44
C ARG A 176 3.16 5.99 -13.81
N HIS A 177 1.97 5.83 -14.38
CA HIS A 177 0.98 4.87 -13.90
C HIS A 177 0.03 4.47 -15.04
N PRO A 178 -0.28 3.20 -15.24
CA PRO A 178 0.34 2.03 -14.58
C PRO A 178 1.74 1.72 -15.14
N VAL A 179 2.54 0.99 -14.36
CA VAL A 179 3.84 0.49 -14.78
C VAL A 179 3.80 -1.04 -14.89
N PRO A 180 4.37 -1.65 -15.94
CA PRO A 180 4.41 -3.10 -16.07
C PRO A 180 5.08 -3.80 -14.88
N LEU A 181 4.42 -4.82 -14.34
CA LEU A 181 4.92 -5.69 -13.30
C LEU A 181 5.27 -7.06 -13.88
N SER A 182 6.51 -7.51 -13.71
CA SER A 182 6.96 -8.84 -14.13
C SER A 182 7.13 -9.77 -12.93
N PRO A 183 6.69 -11.03 -13.02
CA PRO A 183 6.80 -12.01 -11.94
C PRO A 183 8.10 -12.82 -11.95
N ARG A 184 9.14 -12.40 -12.67
CA ARG A 184 10.38 -13.17 -12.84
C ARG A 184 11.09 -13.46 -11.54
#